data_cb30f975baaaec2672026f0a059a3625
#
_entry.id   cb30f975baaaec2672026f0a059a3625
#
_cell.length_a   1.000
_cell.length_b   1.000
_cell.length_c   1.000
_cell.angle_alpha   90.00
_cell.angle_beta   90.00
_cell.angle_gamma   90.00
#
_symmetry.space_group_name_H-M   'P 1'
#
loop_
_entity.id
_entity.type
_entity.pdbx_description
1 polymer ?
#
loop_
_entity_poly.entity_id
_entity_poly.type
_entity_poly.pdbx_seq_one_letter_code
_entity_poly.pdbx_strand_id
1 'polypeptide(L)'
;MKVTMLGCGTSVGVPALGSAGWGSCDPSDIRNRRQRCAILVEVNDTTILVDAGPDIRNQLLPHQLKKIDAVLITHTHSDHVAGLDDLRAFYWPERKDIKVYATAHHGKDIVTRFPYLFTKSPDSPSYFVPPMVMHQIDAGTQISVGGCKIDVLHQDHGNSTSLGFMFDEKFAYSTDVINMGEDVFNKITGVDLWIVEALRADPHSSHSHFEQTFSWIERVKPGRAVLTHLGLSADYQKLLAICPDGTEPGVDGMQFQL
;
A
#
# COMPACT_ATOMS: atom_id res chain seq x y z
N MET A 1 -5.97 -7.38 -15.23
CA MET A 1 -5.60 -7.15 -13.82
C MET A 1 -6.62 -6.22 -13.19
N LYS A 2 -7.14 -6.55 -12.01
CA LYS A 2 -8.04 -5.64 -11.26
C LYS A 2 -7.27 -5.11 -10.05
N VAL A 3 -7.24 -3.79 -9.90
CA VAL A 3 -6.62 -3.10 -8.76
C VAL A 3 -7.72 -2.41 -7.96
N THR A 4 -7.72 -2.62 -6.64
CA THR A 4 -8.64 -1.94 -5.72
C THR A 4 -7.83 -1.16 -4.69
N MET A 5 -8.07 0.14 -4.60
CA MET A 5 -7.54 1.00 -3.55
C MET A 5 -8.39 0.77 -2.28
N LEU A 6 -7.88 0.00 -1.32
CA LEU A 6 -8.61 -0.33 -0.10
C LEU A 6 -8.69 0.85 0.85
N GLY A 7 -7.63 1.66 0.90
CA GLY A 7 -7.54 2.89 1.64
C GLY A 7 -6.51 3.82 1.01
N CYS A 8 -6.72 5.13 1.12
CA CYS A 8 -5.87 6.15 0.53
C CYS A 8 -5.47 7.27 1.52
N GLY A 9 -5.73 7.09 2.79
CA GLY A 9 -5.41 8.08 3.84
C GLY A 9 -4.03 7.88 4.45
N THR A 10 -3.53 8.95 5.05
CA THR A 10 -2.30 9.00 5.83
C THR A 10 -2.36 8.10 7.07
N SER A 11 -1.25 7.99 7.80
CA SER A 11 -1.06 7.12 8.97
C SER A 11 -2.14 7.23 10.07
N VAL A 12 -2.77 8.39 10.21
CA VAL A 12 -3.85 8.63 11.18
C VAL A 12 -5.25 8.45 10.58
N GLY A 13 -5.35 8.27 9.26
CA GLY A 13 -6.62 8.30 8.52
C GLY A 13 -7.26 9.69 8.47
N VAL A 14 -8.39 9.81 7.76
CA VAL A 14 -9.22 11.02 7.71
C VAL A 14 -10.67 10.61 7.99
N PRO A 15 -11.34 11.10 9.03
CA PRO A 15 -10.81 11.98 10.09
C PRO A 15 -9.81 11.27 11.00
N ALA A 16 -8.88 12.04 11.58
CA ALA A 16 -8.00 11.55 12.62
C ALA A 16 -8.71 11.53 13.99
N LEU A 17 -8.17 10.73 14.90
CA LEU A 17 -8.63 10.74 16.29
C LEU A 17 -8.22 12.05 17.00
N GLY A 18 -8.96 12.40 18.03
CA GLY A 18 -8.69 13.57 18.86
C GLY A 18 -9.07 14.89 18.18
N SER A 19 -8.38 15.98 18.56
CA SER A 19 -8.71 17.33 18.12
C SER A 19 -8.36 17.64 16.65
N ALA A 20 -7.53 16.82 16.01
CA ALA A 20 -7.18 17.00 14.61
C ALA A 20 -8.37 16.73 13.67
N GLY A 21 -9.19 15.72 13.99
CA GLY A 21 -10.45 15.45 13.31
C GLY A 21 -10.31 15.40 11.78
N TRP A 22 -11.10 16.21 11.09
CA TRP A 22 -11.10 16.32 9.64
C TRP A 22 -10.00 17.24 9.07
N GLY A 23 -9.28 17.97 9.93
CA GLY A 23 -8.34 19.00 9.48
C GLY A 23 -9.06 20.07 8.65
N SER A 24 -8.62 20.29 7.42
CA SER A 24 -9.27 21.20 6.46
C SER A 24 -10.13 20.49 5.40
N CYS A 25 -10.34 19.17 5.54
CA CYS A 25 -11.22 18.40 4.67
C CYS A 25 -12.69 18.64 5.04
N ASP A 26 -13.56 18.79 4.04
CA ASP A 26 -15.00 18.91 4.24
C ASP A 26 -15.59 17.59 4.77
N PRO A 27 -16.19 17.55 5.99
CA PRO A 27 -16.76 16.34 6.55
C PRO A 27 -18.04 15.87 5.83
N SER A 28 -18.68 16.73 5.04
CA SER A 28 -19.87 16.38 4.27
C SER A 28 -19.55 15.66 2.95
N ASP A 29 -18.31 15.76 2.45
CA ASP A 29 -17.86 15.00 1.29
C ASP A 29 -17.31 13.64 1.72
N ILE A 30 -18.07 12.58 1.44
CA ILE A 30 -17.69 11.20 1.82
C ILE A 30 -16.32 10.76 1.25
N ARG A 31 -15.86 11.36 0.15
CA ARG A 31 -14.56 11.07 -0.47
C ARG A 31 -13.39 11.52 0.39
N ASN A 32 -13.63 12.40 1.36
CA ASN A 32 -12.63 12.80 2.35
C ASN A 32 -12.50 11.80 3.52
N ARG A 33 -13.42 10.82 3.64
CA ARG A 33 -13.26 9.75 4.61
C ARG A 33 -12.29 8.72 4.07
N ARG A 34 -11.13 8.60 4.72
CA ARG A 34 -10.01 7.78 4.23
C ARG A 34 -9.46 6.89 5.34
N GLN A 35 -9.41 5.61 5.07
CA GLN A 35 -8.69 4.61 5.85
C GLN A 35 -7.21 4.61 5.46
N ARG A 36 -6.34 3.98 6.28
CA ARG A 36 -4.90 3.87 6.01
C ARG A 36 -4.62 3.15 4.70
N CYS A 37 -3.50 3.50 4.07
CA CYS A 37 -3.14 2.99 2.75
C CYS A 37 -3.06 1.47 2.71
N ALA A 38 -3.71 0.89 1.73
CA ALA A 38 -3.54 -0.50 1.29
C ALA A 38 -4.15 -0.66 -0.10
N ILE A 39 -3.64 -1.59 -0.89
CA ILE A 39 -4.22 -1.95 -2.19
C ILE A 39 -4.37 -3.46 -2.32
N LEU A 40 -5.38 -3.87 -3.08
CA LEU A 40 -5.62 -5.24 -3.48
C LEU A 40 -5.43 -5.38 -4.98
N VAL A 41 -4.60 -6.32 -5.40
CA VAL A 41 -4.36 -6.65 -6.81
C VAL A 41 -4.84 -8.07 -7.07
N GLU A 42 -5.81 -8.20 -7.97
CA GLU A 42 -6.37 -9.47 -8.42
C GLU A 42 -5.96 -9.68 -9.88
N VAL A 43 -5.16 -10.73 -10.14
CA VAL A 43 -4.68 -11.06 -11.48
C VAL A 43 -4.73 -12.57 -11.68
N ASN A 44 -5.40 -13.00 -12.76
CA ASN A 44 -5.76 -14.40 -12.94
C ASN A 44 -6.52 -14.92 -11.69
N ASP A 45 -6.10 -16.05 -11.13
CA ASP A 45 -6.67 -16.58 -9.87
C ASP A 45 -5.83 -16.20 -8.64
N THR A 46 -4.99 -15.16 -8.74
CA THR A 46 -4.06 -14.73 -7.69
C THR A 46 -4.54 -13.45 -7.02
N THR A 47 -4.55 -13.45 -5.70
CA THR A 47 -4.91 -12.31 -4.86
C THR A 47 -3.68 -11.83 -4.11
N ILE A 48 -3.24 -10.61 -4.39
CA ILE A 48 -2.07 -9.96 -3.79
C ILE A 48 -2.53 -8.74 -3.01
N LEU A 49 -2.14 -8.67 -1.75
CA LEU A 49 -2.37 -7.52 -0.89
C LEU A 49 -1.06 -6.74 -0.76
N VAL A 50 -1.10 -5.41 -0.86
CA VAL A 50 0.02 -4.54 -0.52
C VAL A 50 -0.34 -3.78 0.75
N ASP A 51 0.42 -4.04 1.80
CA ASP A 51 0.25 -3.60 3.17
C ASP A 51 -1.01 -4.14 3.86
N ALA A 52 -0.94 -4.18 5.18
CA ALA A 52 -2.00 -4.66 6.06
C ALA A 52 -2.04 -3.81 7.34
N GLY A 53 -2.50 -2.57 7.19
CA GLY A 53 -2.67 -1.62 8.28
C GLY A 53 -3.83 -1.98 9.23
N PRO A 54 -4.07 -1.18 10.26
CA PRO A 54 -5.07 -1.49 11.30
C PRO A 54 -6.53 -1.49 10.79
N ASP A 55 -6.79 -0.96 9.60
CA ASP A 55 -8.12 -0.95 8.97
C ASP A 55 -8.39 -2.19 8.12
N ILE A 56 -7.40 -3.07 7.92
CA ILE A 56 -7.43 -4.13 6.90
C ILE A 56 -8.66 -5.02 6.98
N ARG A 57 -9.12 -5.35 8.20
CA ARG A 57 -10.33 -6.14 8.36
C ARG A 57 -11.55 -5.48 7.72
N ASN A 58 -11.78 -4.19 8.01
CA ASN A 58 -12.90 -3.45 7.45
C ASN A 58 -12.75 -3.22 5.95
N GLN A 59 -11.54 -3.04 5.49
CA GLN A 59 -11.19 -2.89 4.07
C GLN A 59 -11.49 -4.16 3.27
N LEU A 60 -11.21 -5.35 3.80
CA LEU A 60 -11.36 -6.61 3.08
C LEU A 60 -12.77 -7.22 3.16
N LEU A 61 -13.55 -6.95 4.22
CA LEU A 61 -14.90 -7.51 4.40
C LEU A 61 -15.84 -7.33 3.19
N PRO A 62 -15.90 -6.16 2.51
CA PRO A 62 -16.76 -5.97 1.36
C PRO A 62 -16.41 -6.84 0.15
N HIS A 63 -15.15 -7.29 0.04
CA HIS A 63 -14.65 -8.03 -1.13
C HIS A 63 -14.91 -9.54 -1.08
N GLN A 64 -15.33 -10.08 0.07
CA GLN A 64 -15.65 -11.50 0.26
C GLN A 64 -14.56 -12.46 -0.27
N LEU A 65 -13.29 -12.08 -0.08
CA LEU A 65 -12.15 -12.85 -0.55
C LEU A 65 -12.14 -14.24 0.12
N LYS A 66 -11.77 -15.25 -0.65
CA LYS A 66 -11.59 -16.62 -0.14
C LYS A 66 -10.16 -16.89 0.30
N LYS A 67 -9.17 -16.23 -0.31
CA LYS A 67 -7.74 -16.42 -0.05
C LYS A 67 -6.98 -15.12 -0.26
N ILE A 68 -5.78 -15.08 0.30
CA ILE A 68 -4.71 -14.14 -0.02
C ILE A 68 -3.48 -14.97 -0.34
N ASP A 69 -2.95 -14.87 -1.56
CA ASP A 69 -1.81 -15.67 -2.01
C ASP A 69 -0.48 -15.02 -1.62
N ALA A 70 -0.43 -13.68 -1.52
CA ALA A 70 0.73 -12.93 -1.10
C ALA A 70 0.36 -11.62 -0.41
N VAL A 71 1.17 -11.22 0.56
CA VAL A 71 1.18 -9.88 1.17
C VAL A 71 2.54 -9.26 0.88
N LEU A 72 2.57 -8.15 0.17
CA LEU A 72 3.78 -7.37 -0.08
C LEU A 72 3.83 -6.23 0.92
N ILE A 73 4.92 -6.07 1.62
CA ILE A 73 5.09 -5.00 2.63
C ILE A 73 6.00 -3.91 2.07
N THR A 74 5.49 -2.69 2.03
CA THR A 74 6.26 -1.52 1.62
C THR A 74 7.31 -1.17 2.67
N HIS A 75 6.91 -1.06 3.93
CA HIS A 75 7.76 -0.82 5.09
C HIS A 75 7.01 -1.15 6.39
N THR A 76 7.64 -0.96 7.56
CA THR A 76 7.10 -1.47 8.84
C THR A 76 6.50 -0.41 9.77
N HIS A 77 6.08 0.75 9.26
CA HIS A 77 5.24 1.64 10.07
C HIS A 77 3.90 0.97 10.40
N SER A 78 3.32 1.34 11.53
CA SER A 78 2.15 0.63 12.08
C SER A 78 0.92 0.70 11.18
N ASP A 79 0.75 1.77 10.45
CA ASP A 79 -0.34 1.95 9.49
C ASP A 79 -0.26 1.01 8.27
N HIS A 80 0.90 0.36 8.07
CA HIS A 80 1.12 -0.62 6.99
C HIS A 80 1.17 -2.07 7.47
N VAL A 81 1.36 -2.35 8.78
CA VAL A 81 1.56 -3.73 9.26
C VAL A 81 0.72 -4.13 10.47
N ALA A 82 0.07 -3.17 11.18
CA ALA A 82 -0.58 -3.49 12.46
C ALA A 82 -1.81 -4.40 12.33
N GLY A 83 -2.35 -4.60 11.13
CA GLY A 83 -3.48 -5.49 10.85
C GLY A 83 -3.11 -6.88 10.33
N LEU A 84 -1.81 -7.23 10.27
CA LEU A 84 -1.37 -8.55 9.79
C LEU A 84 -2.05 -9.72 10.51
N ASP A 85 -2.36 -9.57 11.80
CA ASP A 85 -3.04 -10.62 12.58
C ASP A 85 -4.41 -10.99 12.02
N ASP A 86 -5.17 -10.05 11.49
CA ASP A 86 -6.50 -10.32 10.92
C ASP A 86 -6.43 -11.26 9.71
N LEU A 87 -5.31 -11.27 8.98
CA LEU A 87 -5.14 -12.09 7.78
C LEU A 87 -5.05 -13.59 8.09
N ARG A 88 -4.74 -13.99 9.32
CA ARG A 88 -4.71 -15.41 9.72
C ARG A 88 -6.04 -16.13 9.48
N ALA A 89 -7.15 -15.37 9.36
CA ALA A 89 -8.45 -15.94 9.03
C ALA A 89 -8.46 -16.65 7.67
N PHE A 90 -7.61 -16.26 6.74
CA PHE A 90 -7.47 -16.90 5.42
C PHE A 90 -6.68 -18.22 5.45
N TYR A 91 -5.89 -18.45 6.50
CA TYR A 91 -5.16 -19.71 6.66
C TYR A 91 -6.08 -20.88 7.00
N TRP A 92 -7.06 -20.67 7.89
CA TRP A 92 -7.81 -21.77 8.53
C TRP A 92 -8.62 -22.64 7.57
N PRO A 93 -9.32 -22.10 6.54
CA PRO A 93 -10.15 -22.92 5.66
C PRO A 93 -9.35 -23.95 4.85
N GLU A 94 -8.21 -23.54 4.30
CA GLU A 94 -7.41 -24.36 3.38
C GLU A 94 -6.10 -24.88 3.99
N ARG A 95 -5.73 -24.41 5.16
CA ARG A 95 -4.42 -24.68 5.80
C ARG A 95 -3.24 -24.33 4.89
N LYS A 96 -3.41 -23.32 4.08
CA LYS A 96 -2.41 -22.81 3.14
C LYS A 96 -1.72 -21.60 3.73
N ASP A 97 -0.39 -21.62 3.77
CA ASP A 97 0.41 -20.54 4.32
C ASP A 97 0.25 -19.26 3.49
N ILE A 98 0.10 -18.14 4.19
CA ILE A 98 0.11 -16.79 3.59
C ILE A 98 1.56 -16.35 3.44
N LYS A 99 1.98 -16.08 2.22
CA LYS A 99 3.34 -15.61 1.92
C LYS A 99 3.44 -14.11 2.18
N VAL A 100 4.35 -13.71 3.06
CA VAL A 100 4.63 -12.29 3.35
C VAL A 100 5.98 -11.94 2.77
N TYR A 101 6.03 -10.94 1.90
CA TYR A 101 7.23 -10.49 1.21
C TYR A 101 7.68 -9.15 1.79
N ALA A 102 8.92 -9.09 2.27
CA ALA A 102 9.52 -7.88 2.83
C ALA A 102 11.05 -7.91 2.67
N THR A 103 11.70 -6.76 2.83
CA THR A 103 13.18 -6.75 2.92
C THR A 103 13.65 -7.52 4.16
N ALA A 104 14.91 -7.94 4.18
CA ALA A 104 15.48 -8.62 5.36
C ALA A 104 15.30 -7.79 6.65
N HIS A 105 15.48 -6.46 6.56
CA HIS A 105 15.29 -5.54 7.70
C HIS A 105 13.83 -5.50 8.15
N HIS A 106 12.91 -5.24 7.23
CA HIS A 106 11.48 -5.17 7.53
C HIS A 106 10.91 -6.51 7.99
N GLY A 107 11.34 -7.61 7.36
CA GLY A 107 10.92 -8.97 7.75
C GLY A 107 11.34 -9.32 9.18
N LYS A 108 12.55 -8.96 9.59
CA LYS A 108 13.00 -9.14 10.97
C LYS A 108 12.15 -8.35 11.98
N ASP A 109 11.81 -7.10 11.65
CA ASP A 109 10.96 -6.25 12.49
C ASP A 109 9.54 -6.84 12.62
N ILE A 110 8.93 -7.26 11.51
CA ILE A 110 7.61 -7.90 11.48
C ILE A 110 7.61 -9.17 12.35
N VAL A 111 8.58 -10.06 12.17
CA VAL A 111 8.66 -11.31 12.95
C VAL A 111 8.87 -11.02 14.44
N THR A 112 9.60 -9.94 14.77
CA THR A 112 9.78 -9.50 16.16
C THR A 112 8.47 -9.01 16.80
N ARG A 113 7.66 -8.27 16.04
CA ARG A 113 6.35 -7.74 16.52
C ARG A 113 5.25 -8.81 16.58
N PHE A 114 5.25 -9.73 15.62
CA PHE A 114 4.22 -10.75 15.44
C PHE A 114 4.81 -12.17 15.37
N PRO A 115 5.61 -12.60 16.37
CA PRO A 115 6.34 -13.88 16.26
C PRO A 115 5.41 -15.09 16.07
N TYR A 116 4.24 -15.08 16.67
CA TYR A 116 3.26 -16.17 16.58
C TYR A 116 2.65 -16.34 15.17
N LEU A 117 2.74 -15.34 14.31
CA LEU A 117 2.29 -15.48 12.92
C LEU A 117 3.28 -16.30 12.07
N PHE A 118 4.55 -16.35 12.44
CA PHE A 118 5.65 -16.92 11.65
C PHE A 118 6.35 -18.10 12.30
N THR A 119 6.32 -18.19 13.63
CA THR A 119 7.06 -19.22 14.37
C THR A 119 6.21 -19.87 15.45
N LYS A 120 6.40 -21.17 15.61
CA LYS A 120 5.80 -21.93 16.72
C LYS A 120 6.68 -21.81 17.96
N SER A 121 6.14 -21.26 19.06
CA SER A 121 6.81 -21.27 20.35
C SER A 121 6.80 -22.70 20.96
N PRO A 122 7.80 -23.09 21.77
CA PRO A 122 7.77 -24.32 22.54
C PRO A 122 6.51 -24.49 23.42
N ASP A 123 5.98 -23.37 23.92
CA ASP A 123 4.78 -23.34 24.77
C ASP A 123 3.46 -23.31 23.96
N SER A 124 3.54 -23.28 22.63
CA SER A 124 2.35 -23.28 21.79
C SER A 124 1.63 -24.63 21.86
N PRO A 125 0.28 -24.64 21.85
CA PRO A 125 -0.49 -25.89 21.78
C PRO A 125 -0.06 -26.75 20.59
N SER A 126 -0.16 -28.07 20.72
CA SER A 126 0.27 -29.01 19.67
C SER A 126 -0.42 -28.77 18.32
N TYR A 127 -1.68 -28.35 18.35
CA TYR A 127 -2.49 -28.06 17.15
C TYR A 127 -2.17 -26.71 16.49
N PHE A 128 -1.39 -25.85 17.16
CA PHE A 128 -1.06 -24.53 16.61
C PHE A 128 -0.03 -24.67 15.48
N VAL A 129 -0.33 -24.00 14.35
CA VAL A 129 0.56 -23.87 13.21
C VAL A 129 0.61 -22.38 12.85
N PRO A 130 1.80 -21.77 12.72
CA PRO A 130 1.94 -20.38 12.26
C PRO A 130 1.31 -20.23 10.87
N PRO A 131 0.47 -19.20 10.65
CA PRO A 131 -0.28 -19.06 9.39
C PRO A 131 0.51 -18.39 8.27
N MET A 132 1.70 -17.85 8.54
CA MET A 132 2.46 -17.04 7.59
C MET A 132 3.88 -17.54 7.41
N VAL A 133 4.41 -17.31 6.19
CA VAL A 133 5.81 -17.59 5.85
C VAL A 133 6.45 -16.32 5.29
N MET A 134 7.57 -15.91 5.87
CA MET A 134 8.34 -14.75 5.42
C MET A 134 9.19 -15.11 4.21
N HIS A 135 9.09 -14.31 3.15
CA HIS A 135 9.92 -14.36 1.96
C HIS A 135 10.71 -13.05 1.84
N GLN A 136 12.01 -13.16 1.82
CA GLN A 136 12.86 -11.98 1.61
C GLN A 136 12.80 -11.54 0.16
N ILE A 137 12.68 -10.22 -0.04
CA ILE A 137 12.82 -9.53 -1.32
C ILE A 137 13.77 -8.35 -1.15
N ASP A 138 14.40 -7.94 -2.26
CA ASP A 138 15.32 -6.81 -2.27
C ASP A 138 14.90 -5.80 -3.34
N ALA A 139 15.05 -4.51 -3.04
CA ALA A 139 14.83 -3.45 -4.01
C ALA A 139 15.68 -3.63 -5.27
N GLY A 140 15.13 -3.30 -6.44
CA GLY A 140 15.78 -3.50 -7.73
C GLY A 140 15.64 -4.92 -8.29
N THR A 141 15.02 -5.85 -7.56
CA THR A 141 14.75 -7.22 -8.03
C THR A 141 13.36 -7.36 -8.63
N GLN A 142 13.12 -8.47 -9.31
CA GLN A 142 11.80 -8.89 -9.80
C GLN A 142 11.41 -10.21 -9.16
N ILE A 143 10.18 -10.30 -8.68
CA ILE A 143 9.57 -11.53 -8.16
C ILE A 143 8.37 -11.94 -9.02
N SER A 144 7.88 -13.17 -8.83
CA SER A 144 6.65 -13.65 -9.48
C SER A 144 5.71 -14.25 -8.45
N VAL A 145 4.46 -13.81 -8.48
CA VAL A 145 3.38 -14.35 -7.63
C VAL A 145 2.21 -14.75 -8.53
N GLY A 146 1.91 -16.04 -8.59
CA GLY A 146 0.83 -16.57 -9.43
C GLY A 146 0.96 -16.24 -10.93
N GLY A 147 2.19 -16.07 -11.41
CA GLY A 147 2.47 -15.68 -12.78
C GLY A 147 2.50 -14.17 -13.04
N CYS A 148 2.05 -13.34 -12.10
CA CYS A 148 2.22 -11.89 -12.16
C CYS A 148 3.68 -11.53 -11.87
N LYS A 149 4.31 -10.75 -12.73
CA LYS A 149 5.66 -10.22 -12.55
C LYS A 149 5.57 -8.94 -11.72
N ILE A 150 6.39 -8.84 -10.68
CA ILE A 150 6.38 -7.70 -9.77
C ILE A 150 7.80 -7.19 -9.63
N ASP A 151 8.06 -5.99 -10.12
CA ASP A 151 9.31 -5.30 -9.90
C ASP A 151 9.27 -4.59 -8.55
N VAL A 152 10.31 -4.81 -7.75
CA VAL A 152 10.47 -4.22 -6.41
C VAL A 152 11.27 -2.93 -6.55
N LEU A 153 10.62 -1.79 -6.30
CA LEU A 153 11.19 -0.47 -6.51
C LEU A 153 11.77 0.08 -5.20
N HIS A 154 12.94 0.71 -5.28
CA HIS A 154 13.53 1.40 -4.13
C HIS A 154 12.93 2.80 -3.96
N GLN A 155 12.55 3.15 -2.76
CA GLN A 155 12.04 4.48 -2.40
C GLN A 155 12.70 5.00 -1.14
N ASP A 156 13.06 6.30 -1.13
CA ASP A 156 13.50 6.99 0.07
C ASP A 156 12.28 7.45 0.88
N HIS A 157 12.34 7.22 2.18
CA HIS A 157 11.30 7.63 3.13
C HIS A 157 11.93 8.38 4.32
N GLY A 158 12.63 9.49 4.03
CA GLY A 158 13.36 10.28 5.02
C GLY A 158 14.54 9.54 5.62
N ASN A 159 14.48 9.21 6.92
CA ASN A 159 15.53 8.46 7.60
C ASN A 159 15.40 6.93 7.43
N SER A 160 14.46 6.48 6.61
CA SER A 160 14.19 5.07 6.30
C SER A 160 14.00 4.87 4.80
N THR A 161 13.71 3.64 4.41
CA THR A 161 13.36 3.29 3.04
C THR A 161 12.02 2.59 3.02
N SER A 162 11.30 2.73 1.91
CA SER A 162 10.12 1.95 1.60
C SER A 162 10.29 1.23 0.26
N LEU A 163 9.38 0.31 -0.05
CA LEU A 163 9.30 -0.34 -1.33
C LEU A 163 8.09 0.16 -2.11
N GLY A 164 8.30 0.49 -3.37
CA GLY A 164 7.23 0.54 -4.37
C GLY A 164 7.15 -0.79 -5.12
N PHE A 165 6.06 -0.99 -5.84
CA PHE A 165 5.85 -2.19 -6.64
C PHE A 165 5.30 -1.84 -8.02
N MET A 166 5.83 -2.48 -9.07
CA MET A 166 5.27 -2.40 -10.42
C MET A 166 4.83 -3.78 -10.87
N PHE A 167 3.58 -3.91 -11.29
CA PHE A 167 2.91 -5.17 -11.65
C PHE A 167 2.75 -5.27 -13.17
N ASP A 168 3.34 -6.32 -13.77
CA ASP A 168 3.27 -6.65 -15.20
C ASP A 168 3.55 -5.46 -16.14
N GLU A 169 4.41 -4.52 -15.72
CA GLU A 169 4.76 -3.28 -16.45
C GLU A 169 3.54 -2.36 -16.74
N LYS A 170 2.39 -2.60 -16.09
CA LYS A 170 1.14 -1.88 -16.32
C LYS A 170 0.74 -0.96 -15.17
N PHE A 171 0.96 -1.40 -13.95
CA PHE A 171 0.53 -0.72 -12.75
C PHE A 171 1.69 -0.50 -11.80
N ALA A 172 1.91 0.75 -11.36
CA ALA A 172 2.87 1.09 -10.32
C ALA A 172 2.17 1.62 -9.06
N TYR A 173 2.69 1.24 -7.89
CA TYR A 173 2.25 1.70 -6.57
C TYR A 173 3.43 2.26 -5.79
N SER A 174 3.30 3.51 -5.34
CA SER A 174 4.32 4.23 -4.58
C SER A 174 3.67 4.99 -3.43
N THR A 175 3.87 4.53 -2.20
CA THR A 175 3.44 5.21 -0.96
C THR A 175 4.63 5.42 -0.06
N ASP A 176 4.54 6.38 0.85
CA ASP A 176 5.59 6.68 1.82
C ASP A 176 6.94 6.92 1.16
N VAL A 177 6.95 7.92 0.29
CA VAL A 177 8.09 8.24 -0.58
C VAL A 177 8.36 9.73 -0.60
N ILE A 178 9.61 10.12 -0.29
CA ILE A 178 10.11 11.50 -0.46
C ILE A 178 10.95 11.64 -1.72
N ASN A 179 11.57 10.56 -2.18
CA ASN A 179 12.39 10.56 -3.39
C ASN A 179 12.53 9.15 -3.98
N MET A 180 12.82 9.09 -5.29
CA MET A 180 13.11 7.87 -6.03
C MET A 180 14.29 8.08 -6.96
N GLY A 181 15.06 7.01 -7.21
CA GLY A 181 16.18 7.03 -8.16
C GLY A 181 15.73 7.16 -9.63
N GLU A 182 16.66 7.60 -10.48
CA GLU A 182 16.43 7.69 -11.92
C GLU A 182 16.03 6.37 -12.56
N ASP A 183 16.58 5.27 -12.07
CA ASP A 183 16.27 3.91 -12.48
C ASP A 183 14.80 3.56 -12.23
N VAL A 184 14.24 3.99 -11.10
CA VAL A 184 12.82 3.79 -10.76
C VAL A 184 11.93 4.60 -11.70
N PHE A 185 12.22 5.89 -11.89
CA PHE A 185 11.47 6.73 -12.81
C PHE A 185 11.46 6.17 -14.24
N ASN A 186 12.63 5.73 -14.73
CA ASN A 186 12.75 5.14 -16.06
C ASN A 186 11.93 3.85 -16.17
N LYS A 187 11.90 3.05 -15.11
CA LYS A 187 11.18 1.77 -15.06
C LYS A 187 9.67 1.94 -15.11
N ILE A 188 9.12 2.92 -14.42
CA ILE A 188 7.66 3.16 -14.35
C ILE A 188 7.15 4.13 -15.43
N THR A 189 8.02 4.64 -16.31
CA THR A 189 7.61 5.57 -17.37
C THR A 189 6.56 4.94 -18.28
N GLY A 190 5.43 5.62 -18.44
CA GLY A 190 4.36 5.23 -19.36
C GLY A 190 3.48 4.07 -18.88
N VAL A 191 3.52 3.69 -17.59
CA VAL A 191 2.58 2.68 -17.04
C VAL A 191 1.13 3.11 -17.25
N ASP A 192 0.22 2.14 -17.38
CA ASP A 192 -1.21 2.42 -17.60
C ASP A 192 -1.83 3.15 -16.38
N LEU A 193 -1.43 2.73 -15.16
CA LEU A 193 -1.88 3.32 -13.90
C LEU A 193 -0.70 3.53 -12.96
N TRP A 194 -0.62 4.70 -12.34
CA TRP A 194 0.27 4.94 -11.20
C TRP A 194 -0.53 5.44 -9.99
N ILE A 195 -0.57 4.66 -8.92
CA ILE A 195 -1.05 5.12 -7.61
C ILE A 195 0.17 5.62 -6.84
N VAL A 196 0.19 6.93 -6.53
CA VAL A 196 1.37 7.61 -5.98
C VAL A 196 1.01 8.51 -4.82
N GLU A 197 1.90 8.58 -3.84
CA GLU A 197 1.75 9.44 -2.67
C GLU A 197 1.62 10.92 -3.02
N ALA A 198 0.78 11.63 -2.26
CA ALA A 198 0.72 13.09 -2.21
C ALA A 198 0.17 13.53 -0.84
N LEU A 199 1.04 13.65 0.15
CA LEU A 199 0.60 13.81 1.54
C LEU A 199 -0.17 15.12 1.78
N ARG A 200 0.38 16.25 1.33
CA ARG A 200 -0.13 17.62 1.61
C ARG A 200 0.49 18.65 0.68
N ALA A 201 0.03 19.90 0.77
CA ALA A 201 0.58 21.00 -0.04
C ALA A 201 2.03 21.36 0.37
N ASP A 202 2.29 21.45 1.67
CA ASP A 202 3.61 21.85 2.18
C ASP A 202 4.61 20.69 2.16
N PRO A 203 5.90 20.96 1.88
CA PRO A 203 6.96 19.96 1.95
C PRO A 203 7.01 19.21 3.28
N HIS A 204 7.43 17.95 3.23
CA HIS A 204 7.62 17.08 4.37
C HIS A 204 8.99 16.41 4.31
N SER A 205 9.53 15.99 5.46
CA SER A 205 10.88 15.41 5.54
C SER A 205 10.97 13.96 5.05
N SER A 206 9.85 13.25 4.93
CA SER A 206 9.81 11.83 4.58
C SER A 206 8.70 11.47 3.57
N HIS A 207 7.89 12.41 3.15
CA HIS A 207 6.76 12.20 2.25
C HIS A 207 6.74 13.22 1.13
N SER A 208 6.30 12.82 -0.05
CA SER A 208 6.09 13.75 -1.15
C SER A 208 4.90 14.67 -0.89
N HIS A 209 5.00 15.88 -1.38
CA HIS A 209 3.94 16.89 -1.36
C HIS A 209 3.34 17.08 -2.75
N PHE A 210 2.21 17.78 -2.87
CA PHE A 210 1.44 17.84 -4.12
C PHE A 210 2.29 18.29 -5.32
N GLU A 211 2.99 19.41 -5.21
CA GLU A 211 3.78 19.97 -6.31
C GLU A 211 4.90 19.00 -6.76
N GLN A 212 5.58 18.37 -5.80
CA GLN A 212 6.60 17.36 -6.09
C GLN A 212 6.01 16.16 -6.82
N THR A 213 4.91 15.63 -6.33
CA THR A 213 4.22 14.47 -6.96
C THR A 213 3.73 14.83 -8.36
N PHE A 214 3.20 16.04 -8.56
CA PHE A 214 2.77 16.50 -9.88
C PHE A 214 3.95 16.57 -10.87
N SER A 215 5.10 17.05 -10.44
CA SER A 215 6.31 17.05 -11.27
C SER A 215 6.76 15.64 -11.67
N TRP A 216 6.60 14.68 -10.76
CA TRP A 216 6.88 13.27 -11.06
C TRP A 216 5.89 12.68 -12.07
N ILE A 217 4.60 13.01 -11.95
CA ILE A 217 3.56 12.56 -12.88
C ILE A 217 3.82 13.11 -14.29
N GLU A 218 4.18 14.39 -14.41
CA GLU A 218 4.57 14.99 -15.69
C GLU A 218 5.78 14.31 -16.33
N ARG A 219 6.70 13.83 -15.50
CA ARG A 219 7.89 13.10 -15.96
C ARG A 219 7.56 11.68 -16.38
N VAL A 220 6.83 10.92 -15.55
CA VAL A 220 6.48 9.50 -15.75
C VAL A 220 5.49 9.32 -16.89
N LYS A 221 4.57 10.27 -17.05
CA LYS A 221 3.48 10.26 -18.04
C LYS A 221 2.65 8.96 -18.01
N PRO A 222 2.12 8.57 -16.85
CA PRO A 222 1.26 7.40 -16.77
C PRO A 222 -0.02 7.63 -17.57
N GLY A 223 -0.70 6.58 -18.00
CA GLY A 223 -2.01 6.67 -18.62
C GLY A 223 -3.06 7.29 -17.69
N ARG A 224 -2.96 7.02 -16.39
CA ARG A 224 -3.74 7.61 -15.30
C ARG A 224 -2.91 7.67 -14.03
N ALA A 225 -3.02 8.77 -13.27
CA ALA A 225 -2.43 8.89 -11.95
C ALA A 225 -3.52 9.03 -10.88
N VAL A 226 -3.34 8.36 -9.75
CA VAL A 226 -4.24 8.45 -8.59
C VAL A 226 -3.44 8.72 -7.33
N LEU A 227 -3.81 9.78 -6.61
CA LEU A 227 -3.07 10.21 -5.44
C LEU A 227 -3.47 9.38 -4.21
N THR A 228 -2.50 8.94 -3.42
CA THR A 228 -2.71 8.18 -2.20
C THR A 228 -1.98 8.81 -1.00
N HIS A 229 -2.10 8.21 0.17
CA HIS A 229 -1.54 8.67 1.45
C HIS A 229 -1.94 10.12 1.80
N LEU A 230 -3.18 10.48 1.47
CA LEU A 230 -3.71 11.82 1.55
C LEU A 230 -3.94 12.25 3.00
N GLY A 231 -3.34 13.37 3.39
CA GLY A 231 -3.40 13.91 4.74
C GLY A 231 -4.68 14.72 5.04
N LEU A 232 -4.73 15.27 6.26
CA LEU A 232 -5.87 16.05 6.79
C LEU A 232 -6.08 17.40 6.08
N SER A 233 -5.15 17.83 5.24
CA SER A 233 -5.27 19.05 4.42
C SER A 233 -5.61 18.78 2.95
N ALA A 234 -5.73 17.51 2.57
CA ALA A 234 -5.99 17.07 1.20
C ALA A 234 -7.49 16.94 0.93
N ASP A 235 -8.24 18.05 1.03
CA ASP A 235 -9.66 18.06 0.67
C ASP A 235 -9.85 17.63 -0.80
N TYR A 236 -10.78 16.70 -1.04
CA TYR A 236 -10.95 16.08 -2.35
C TYR A 236 -11.20 17.07 -3.47
N GLN A 237 -12.17 17.99 -3.30
CA GLN A 237 -12.54 18.93 -4.34
C GLN A 237 -11.45 19.96 -4.60
N LYS A 238 -10.81 20.47 -3.54
CA LYS A 238 -9.73 21.44 -3.65
C LYS A 238 -8.51 20.83 -4.34
N LEU A 239 -8.17 19.58 -3.96
CA LEU A 239 -7.04 18.88 -4.57
C LEU A 239 -7.33 18.55 -6.04
N LEU A 240 -8.54 18.03 -6.35
CA LEU A 240 -8.94 17.75 -7.73
C LEU A 240 -8.83 18.98 -8.64
N ALA A 241 -9.18 20.17 -8.12
CA ALA A 241 -9.14 21.40 -8.89
C ALA A 241 -7.71 21.85 -9.29
N ILE A 242 -6.68 21.32 -8.65
CA ILE A 242 -5.27 21.63 -8.94
C ILE A 242 -4.49 20.44 -9.50
N CYS A 243 -5.11 19.25 -9.62
CA CYS A 243 -4.46 18.09 -10.22
C CYS A 243 -4.16 18.32 -11.70
N PRO A 244 -3.00 17.85 -12.21
CA PRO A 244 -2.74 17.76 -13.64
C PRO A 244 -3.78 16.90 -14.37
N ASP A 245 -3.91 17.09 -15.68
CA ASP A 245 -4.77 16.27 -16.52
C ASP A 245 -4.46 14.77 -16.36
N GLY A 246 -5.49 13.92 -16.27
CA GLY A 246 -5.35 12.49 -16.06
C GLY A 246 -4.98 12.10 -14.62
N THR A 247 -4.99 13.05 -13.68
CA THR A 247 -4.69 12.85 -12.26
C THR A 247 -5.92 13.15 -11.40
N GLU A 248 -6.15 12.35 -10.36
CA GLU A 248 -7.23 12.57 -9.40
C GLU A 248 -6.85 12.12 -7.98
N PRO A 249 -7.44 12.71 -6.93
CA PRO A 249 -7.29 12.20 -5.58
C PRO A 249 -7.94 10.83 -5.43
N GLY A 250 -7.28 9.93 -4.69
CA GLY A 250 -7.84 8.63 -4.37
C GLY A 250 -9.04 8.69 -3.44
N VAL A 251 -9.90 7.68 -3.57
CA VAL A 251 -11.04 7.43 -2.69
C VAL A 251 -11.02 5.96 -2.30
N ASP A 252 -11.29 5.66 -1.02
CA ASP A 252 -11.38 4.28 -0.54
C ASP A 252 -12.40 3.48 -1.37
N GLY A 253 -12.00 2.31 -1.84
CA GLY A 253 -12.82 1.44 -2.66
C GLY A 253 -12.76 1.70 -4.18
N MET A 254 -11.95 2.67 -4.67
CA MET A 254 -11.74 2.85 -6.11
C MET A 254 -11.21 1.58 -6.76
N GLN A 255 -11.73 1.25 -7.96
CA GLN A 255 -11.34 0.05 -8.71
C GLN A 255 -10.90 0.42 -10.12
N PHE A 256 -9.87 -0.28 -10.59
CA PHE A 256 -9.28 -0.10 -11.91
C PHE A 256 -9.17 -1.46 -12.60
N GLN A 257 -9.50 -1.49 -13.88
CA GLN A 257 -9.35 -2.68 -14.72
C GLN A 257 -8.27 -2.42 -15.77
N LEU A 258 -7.17 -3.21 -15.74
CA LEU A 258 -5.99 -3.08 -16.60
C LEU A 258 -5.78 -4.34 -17.45
#